data_bf3fa6062880c1763e15fc8a2f6d5d72
#
_entry.id   bf3fa6062880c1763e15fc8a2f6d5d72
#
_cell.length_a   1.000
_cell.length_b   1.000
_cell.length_c   1.000
_cell.angle_alpha   90.00
_cell.angle_beta   90.00
_cell.angle_gamma   90.00
#
_symmetry.space_group_name_H-M   'P 1'
#
loop_
_entity.id
_entity.type
_entity.pdbx_description
1 polymer ?
#
loop_
_entity_poly.entity_id
_entity_poly.type
_entity_poly.pdbx_seq_one_letter_code
_entity_poly.pdbx_strand_id
1 'polypeptide(L)'
;MPQKELFPSSPSDSATAEPALGRVHQGDCLDLLARMPAGSVHLAFADPPFNIGYDYDAYDDRLSADAYLDWSKRWMGEIARVLRPDGTFWLAIGDEYAAELKVIATRELGLTCRSWVVWYYTFGVNCKQKFSRSHAHLFHFVKDPAAFTFNTDSIRVPSARELVYGDKRACPTGRLPDDTWILRPQDLPEGFGADADTWYFPRVCGTFKERSGWHGCQMPEQLLGRIIRASSREDEVVLDPFGGSGTTLAVAKKLGRQFIGLELSPAYAERIAARLASIRPGDPLDGAAEPLKTAPATKDGRRLKTEAAAAAPKKLRRPRPH
;
A
#
# COMPACT_ATOMS: atom_id res chain seq x y z
N MET A 1 22.36 -17.37 -27.47
CA MET A 1 21.95 -15.98 -27.65
C MET A 1 22.43 -15.23 -26.42
N PRO A 2 23.10 -14.07 -26.52
CA PRO A 2 23.58 -13.35 -25.34
C PRO A 2 22.38 -12.85 -24.54
N GLN A 3 22.42 -13.01 -23.22
CA GLN A 3 21.46 -12.44 -22.29
C GLN A 3 21.52 -10.91 -22.46
N LYS A 4 20.37 -10.33 -22.84
CA LYS A 4 20.19 -8.88 -22.84
C LYS A 4 20.28 -8.42 -21.39
N GLU A 5 21.24 -7.54 -21.09
CA GLU A 5 21.28 -6.88 -19.79
C GLU A 5 19.93 -6.21 -19.51
N LEU A 6 19.29 -6.62 -18.42
CA LEU A 6 17.92 -6.24 -18.05
C LEU A 6 17.78 -4.77 -17.63
N PHE A 7 18.90 -4.05 -17.48
CA PHE A 7 18.90 -2.68 -17.02
C PHE A 7 19.99 -1.85 -17.71
N PRO A 8 19.66 -0.74 -18.40
CA PRO A 8 20.67 0.17 -18.93
C PRO A 8 21.36 0.92 -17.78
N SER A 9 22.63 0.70 -17.60
CA SER A 9 23.49 1.50 -16.71
C SER A 9 23.75 2.87 -17.34
N SER A 10 23.11 3.91 -16.82
CA SER A 10 23.50 5.30 -17.09
C SER A 10 24.35 5.83 -15.95
N PRO A 11 25.58 6.28 -16.19
CA PRO A 11 26.40 6.85 -15.14
C PRO A 11 25.99 8.33 -14.89
N SER A 12 25.43 8.61 -13.71
CA SER A 12 25.35 9.97 -13.20
C SER A 12 26.27 10.09 -11.98
N ASP A 13 26.93 11.24 -11.83
CA ASP A 13 27.96 11.57 -10.84
C ASP A 13 27.53 11.46 -9.34
N SER A 14 26.36 10.91 -9.05
CA SER A 14 25.89 10.57 -7.70
C SER A 14 26.06 9.09 -7.34
N ALA A 15 26.83 8.34 -8.11
CA ALA A 15 26.87 6.86 -8.10
C ALA A 15 27.36 6.20 -6.79
N THR A 16 27.81 6.94 -5.79
CA THR A 16 28.38 6.42 -4.53
C THR A 16 27.70 6.92 -3.26
N ALA A 17 26.84 7.94 -3.33
CA ALA A 17 26.22 8.52 -2.14
C ALA A 17 25.07 7.68 -1.60
N GLU A 18 24.96 7.61 -0.27
CA GLU A 18 23.82 7.02 0.43
C GLU A 18 22.53 7.80 0.13
N PRO A 19 21.37 7.13 -0.08
CA PRO A 19 20.10 7.80 -0.24
C PRO A 19 19.75 8.68 0.96
N ALA A 20 19.56 9.96 0.71
CA ALA A 20 19.28 10.96 1.74
C ALA A 20 17.82 10.93 2.19
N LEU A 21 17.59 11.24 3.47
CA LEU A 21 16.25 11.38 4.05
C LEU A 21 15.46 12.52 3.39
N GLY A 22 14.12 12.36 3.39
CA GLY A 22 13.18 13.38 2.92
C GLY A 22 13.11 13.50 1.40
N ARG A 23 13.61 12.52 0.65
CA ARG A 23 13.69 12.56 -0.82
C ARG A 23 13.24 11.26 -1.48
N VAL A 24 12.91 11.39 -2.77
CA VAL A 24 12.86 10.29 -3.72
C VAL A 24 14.16 10.27 -4.52
N HIS A 25 14.73 9.10 -4.70
CA HIS A 25 15.97 8.86 -5.44
C HIS A 25 15.64 8.08 -6.71
N GLN A 26 16.08 8.60 -7.85
CA GLN A 26 15.89 7.90 -9.12
C GLN A 26 16.99 6.85 -9.29
N GLY A 27 16.59 5.62 -9.64
CA GLY A 27 17.48 4.50 -9.92
C GLY A 27 16.89 3.14 -9.61
N ASP A 28 17.65 2.10 -9.91
CA ASP A 28 17.29 0.72 -9.56
C ASP A 28 17.28 0.53 -8.04
N CYS A 29 16.24 -0.10 -7.51
CA CYS A 29 16.07 -0.30 -6.07
C CYS A 29 17.21 -1.15 -5.47
N LEU A 30 17.73 -2.14 -6.18
CA LEU A 30 18.85 -2.98 -5.70
C LEU A 30 20.13 -2.15 -5.53
N ASP A 31 20.45 -1.31 -6.52
CA ASP A 31 21.63 -0.46 -6.50
C ASP A 31 21.54 0.59 -5.38
N LEU A 32 20.36 1.16 -5.18
CA LEU A 32 20.13 2.19 -4.17
C LEU A 32 20.07 1.58 -2.77
N LEU A 33 19.39 0.46 -2.59
CA LEU A 33 19.33 -0.26 -1.30
C LEU A 33 20.73 -0.70 -0.85
N ALA A 34 21.56 -1.21 -1.76
CA ALA A 34 22.92 -1.65 -1.44
C ALA A 34 23.80 -0.55 -0.81
N ARG A 35 23.49 0.73 -1.07
CA ARG A 35 24.20 1.89 -0.50
C ARG A 35 23.67 2.33 0.85
N MET A 36 22.51 1.83 1.27
CA MET A 36 21.92 2.17 2.57
C MET A 36 22.61 1.39 3.68
N PRO A 37 22.83 2.01 4.86
CA PRO A 37 23.37 1.32 6.01
C PRO A 37 22.44 0.20 6.50
N ALA A 38 23.01 -0.90 6.97
CA ALA A 38 22.24 -1.92 7.66
C ALA A 38 21.59 -1.33 8.93
N GLY A 39 20.34 -1.71 9.21
CA GLY A 39 19.65 -1.27 10.41
C GLY A 39 19.32 0.23 10.45
N SER A 40 19.13 0.88 9.31
CA SER A 40 18.81 2.32 9.20
C SER A 40 17.31 2.62 9.07
N VAL A 41 16.48 1.62 8.72
CA VAL A 41 15.06 1.79 8.39
C VAL A 41 14.18 1.18 9.48
N HIS A 42 13.16 1.92 9.92
CA HIS A 42 12.17 1.46 10.92
C HIS A 42 11.00 0.74 10.27
N LEU A 43 10.51 1.25 9.14
CA LEU A 43 9.42 0.68 8.38
C LEU A 43 9.76 0.67 6.89
N ALA A 44 9.68 -0.49 6.24
CA ALA A 44 9.65 -0.59 4.79
C ALA A 44 8.23 -0.97 4.33
N PHE A 45 7.72 -0.28 3.32
CA PHE A 45 6.51 -0.66 2.60
C PHE A 45 6.87 -0.85 1.13
N ALA A 46 6.58 -2.02 0.57
CA ALA A 46 6.83 -2.33 -0.83
C ALA A 46 5.54 -2.73 -1.55
N ASP A 47 5.26 -2.08 -2.68
CA ASP A 47 4.24 -2.44 -3.67
C ASP A 47 4.94 -2.66 -5.03
N PRO A 48 5.67 -3.80 -5.18
CA PRO A 48 6.45 -4.08 -6.37
C PRO A 48 5.55 -4.31 -7.60
N PRO A 49 6.07 -4.26 -8.82
CA PRO A 49 5.38 -4.83 -9.99
C PRO A 49 4.98 -6.28 -9.73
N PHE A 50 3.75 -6.66 -10.13
CA PHE A 50 3.17 -7.98 -9.79
C PHE A 50 3.48 -9.08 -10.82
N ASN A 51 4.23 -8.75 -11.85
CA ASN A 51 4.55 -9.64 -12.97
C ASN A 51 3.30 -10.19 -13.70
N ILE A 52 2.32 -9.30 -13.91
CA ILE A 52 1.03 -9.61 -14.56
C ILE A 52 0.91 -9.01 -15.95
N GLY A 53 2.01 -8.44 -16.48
CA GLY A 53 2.09 -7.84 -17.80
C GLY A 53 1.52 -6.42 -17.87
N TYR A 54 1.61 -5.66 -16.79
CA TYR A 54 1.26 -4.25 -16.79
C TYR A 54 2.30 -3.42 -17.56
N ASP A 55 1.85 -2.46 -18.36
CA ASP A 55 2.75 -1.60 -19.14
C ASP A 55 3.28 -0.45 -18.27
N TYR A 56 4.45 -0.65 -17.67
CA TYR A 56 5.23 0.40 -17.02
C TYR A 56 6.14 1.10 -18.04
N ASP A 57 6.54 2.34 -17.74
CA ASP A 57 7.41 3.12 -18.65
C ASP A 57 8.88 2.65 -18.64
N ALA A 58 9.37 2.15 -17.51
CA ALA A 58 10.78 1.79 -17.32
C ALA A 58 11.02 0.34 -16.84
N TYR A 59 9.97 -0.49 -16.73
CA TYR A 59 10.08 -1.85 -16.22
C TYR A 59 9.29 -2.85 -17.09
N ASP A 60 9.88 -4.01 -17.39
CA ASP A 60 9.19 -5.10 -18.08
C ASP A 60 8.53 -6.05 -17.09
N ASP A 61 7.20 -5.96 -16.96
CA ASP A 61 6.37 -6.74 -16.03
C ASP A 61 6.00 -8.12 -16.59
N ARG A 62 6.89 -8.74 -17.39
CA ARG A 62 6.69 -10.05 -18.06
C ARG A 62 7.90 -10.96 -17.88
N LEU A 63 8.47 -10.99 -16.69
CA LEU A 63 9.58 -11.89 -16.38
C LEU A 63 9.09 -13.34 -16.31
N SER A 64 9.99 -14.32 -16.53
CA SER A 64 9.69 -15.69 -16.13
C SER A 64 9.48 -15.79 -14.62
N ALA A 65 8.71 -16.76 -14.15
CA ALA A 65 8.43 -16.94 -12.72
C ALA A 65 9.72 -17.02 -11.89
N ASP A 66 10.69 -17.82 -12.33
CA ASP A 66 11.97 -17.98 -11.65
C ASP A 66 12.75 -16.66 -11.58
N ALA A 67 12.83 -15.92 -12.70
CA ALA A 67 13.52 -14.63 -12.74
C ALA A 67 12.85 -13.58 -11.83
N TYR A 68 11.51 -13.58 -11.77
CA TYR A 68 10.76 -12.71 -10.88
C TYR A 68 11.00 -13.05 -9.40
N LEU A 69 11.00 -14.33 -9.05
CA LEU A 69 11.26 -14.79 -7.68
C LEU A 69 12.70 -14.51 -7.24
N ASP A 70 13.69 -14.74 -8.12
CA ASP A 70 15.09 -14.42 -7.83
C ASP A 70 15.32 -12.92 -7.64
N TRP A 71 14.74 -12.10 -8.50
CA TRP A 71 14.76 -10.64 -8.35
C TRP A 71 14.08 -10.22 -7.03
N SER A 72 12.91 -10.80 -6.74
CA SER A 72 12.16 -10.50 -5.51
C SER A 72 12.94 -10.89 -4.26
N LYS A 73 13.57 -12.03 -4.24
CA LYS A 73 14.44 -12.47 -3.14
C LYS A 73 15.58 -11.49 -2.89
N ARG A 74 16.19 -10.95 -3.94
CA ARG A 74 17.31 -10.00 -3.83
C ARG A 74 16.88 -8.69 -3.16
N TRP A 75 15.85 -8.01 -3.67
CA TRP A 75 15.43 -6.74 -3.07
C TRP A 75 14.79 -6.93 -1.68
N MET A 76 14.07 -8.03 -1.43
CA MET A 76 13.57 -8.36 -0.09
C MET A 76 14.70 -8.63 0.89
N GLY A 77 15.79 -9.27 0.44
CA GLY A 77 17.01 -9.47 1.22
C GLY A 77 17.66 -8.15 1.62
N GLU A 78 17.75 -7.21 0.69
CA GLU A 78 18.25 -5.86 1.00
C GLU A 78 17.33 -5.11 1.96
N ILE A 79 16.00 -5.23 1.83
CA ILE A 79 15.06 -4.68 2.83
C ILE A 79 15.34 -5.30 4.21
N ALA A 80 15.46 -6.63 4.31
CA ALA A 80 15.77 -7.28 5.58
C ALA A 80 17.09 -6.81 6.18
N ARG A 81 18.10 -6.49 5.36
CA ARG A 81 19.38 -5.94 5.79
C ARG A 81 19.25 -4.51 6.33
N VAL A 82 18.59 -3.62 5.61
CA VAL A 82 18.45 -2.22 6.01
C VAL A 82 17.46 -2.00 7.15
N LEU A 83 16.55 -2.95 7.40
CA LEU A 83 15.65 -2.89 8.55
C LEU A 83 16.43 -2.97 9.87
N ARG A 84 16.03 -2.12 10.82
CA ARG A 84 16.44 -2.20 12.22
C ARG A 84 15.99 -3.54 12.83
N PRO A 85 16.60 -3.98 13.95
CA PRO A 85 16.12 -5.17 14.68
C PRO A 85 14.63 -5.07 15.06
N ASP A 86 14.16 -3.87 15.48
CA ASP A 86 12.77 -3.56 15.81
C ASP A 86 11.92 -3.12 14.59
N GLY A 87 12.46 -3.23 13.39
CA GLY A 87 11.87 -2.77 12.16
C GLY A 87 10.80 -3.71 11.60
N THR A 88 9.92 -3.13 10.81
CA THR A 88 8.77 -3.79 10.18
C THR A 88 8.84 -3.69 8.66
N PHE A 89 8.46 -4.76 7.97
CA PHE A 89 8.32 -4.78 6.52
C PHE A 89 6.88 -5.15 6.14
N TRP A 90 6.23 -4.28 5.35
CA TRP A 90 4.95 -4.56 4.72
C TRP A 90 5.13 -4.77 3.22
N LEU A 91 4.56 -5.85 2.71
CA LEU A 91 4.56 -6.21 1.29
C LEU A 91 3.13 -6.26 0.77
N ALA A 92 2.81 -5.44 -0.23
CA ALA A 92 1.59 -5.55 -1.02
C ALA A 92 1.86 -6.41 -2.26
N ILE A 93 1.01 -7.40 -2.55
CA ILE A 93 1.18 -8.29 -3.72
C ILE A 93 -0.16 -8.88 -4.17
N GLY A 94 -0.26 -9.23 -5.46
CA GLY A 94 -1.35 -10.04 -5.99
C GLY A 94 -1.27 -11.51 -5.60
N ASP A 95 -2.32 -12.26 -5.93
CA ASP A 95 -2.44 -13.69 -5.61
C ASP A 95 -1.45 -14.58 -6.36
N GLU A 96 -0.88 -14.11 -7.49
CA GLU A 96 0.01 -14.90 -8.34
C GLU A 96 1.28 -15.38 -7.62
N TYR A 97 1.86 -14.52 -6.77
CA TYR A 97 3.15 -14.80 -6.11
C TYR A 97 3.11 -14.64 -4.58
N ALA A 98 1.92 -14.45 -4.01
CA ALA A 98 1.76 -14.20 -2.58
C ALA A 98 2.35 -15.32 -1.70
N ALA A 99 2.14 -16.57 -2.10
CA ALA A 99 2.61 -17.72 -1.35
C ALA A 99 4.14 -17.86 -1.40
N GLU A 100 4.71 -17.73 -2.59
CA GLU A 100 6.16 -17.86 -2.84
C GLU A 100 6.93 -16.75 -2.12
N LEU A 101 6.49 -15.50 -2.23
CA LEU A 101 7.15 -14.37 -1.57
C LEU A 101 7.07 -14.49 -0.04
N LYS A 102 5.94 -15.00 0.49
CA LYS A 102 5.84 -15.30 1.92
C LYS A 102 6.84 -16.37 2.35
N VAL A 103 7.00 -17.44 1.56
CA VAL A 103 7.97 -18.52 1.84
C VAL A 103 9.39 -17.96 1.80
N ILE A 104 9.76 -17.21 0.78
CA ILE A 104 11.06 -16.52 0.68
C ILE A 104 11.31 -15.67 1.93
N ALA A 105 10.38 -14.77 2.28
CA ALA A 105 10.53 -13.90 3.44
C ALA A 105 10.78 -14.67 4.73
N THR A 106 10.02 -15.75 4.98
CA THR A 106 10.04 -16.45 6.26
C THR A 106 11.09 -17.56 6.34
N ARG A 107 11.38 -18.27 5.24
CA ARG A 107 12.28 -19.43 5.24
C ARG A 107 13.70 -19.10 4.84
N GLU A 108 13.85 -18.10 3.96
CA GLU A 108 15.15 -17.79 3.40
C GLU A 108 15.74 -16.49 3.94
N LEU A 109 14.90 -15.49 4.26
CA LEU A 109 15.34 -14.19 4.75
C LEU A 109 15.18 -14.01 6.28
N GLY A 110 14.63 -15.01 6.97
CA GLY A 110 14.52 -15.01 8.43
C GLY A 110 13.51 -14.03 9.02
N LEU A 111 12.61 -13.48 8.22
CA LEU A 111 11.55 -12.59 8.70
C LEU A 111 10.41 -13.40 9.33
N THR A 112 9.74 -12.83 10.32
CA THR A 112 8.54 -13.43 10.94
C THR A 112 7.29 -12.77 10.38
N CYS A 113 6.39 -13.56 9.79
CA CYS A 113 5.08 -13.08 9.35
C CYS A 113 4.14 -12.96 10.55
N ARG A 114 3.73 -11.72 10.89
CA ARG A 114 2.79 -11.43 12.00
C ARG A 114 1.35 -11.49 11.54
N SER A 115 1.07 -11.01 10.32
CA SER A 115 -0.29 -11.05 9.74
C SER A 115 -0.22 -11.24 8.23
N TRP A 116 -1.20 -11.96 7.73
CA TRP A 116 -1.51 -12.02 6.30
C TRP A 116 -2.87 -11.34 6.12
N VAL A 117 -2.84 -10.06 5.75
CA VAL A 117 -4.02 -9.22 5.62
C VAL A 117 -4.59 -9.31 4.21
N VAL A 118 -5.90 -9.40 4.11
CA VAL A 118 -6.62 -9.29 2.83
C VAL A 118 -7.17 -7.86 2.69
N TRP A 119 -6.54 -7.07 1.83
CA TRP A 119 -7.07 -5.79 1.41
C TRP A 119 -8.16 -6.01 0.37
N TYR A 120 -9.40 -5.80 0.76
CA TYR A 120 -10.55 -5.88 -0.13
C TYR A 120 -10.86 -4.53 -0.76
N TYR A 121 -11.17 -4.55 -2.06
CA TYR A 121 -11.58 -3.37 -2.81
C TYR A 121 -12.67 -3.69 -3.83
N THR A 122 -13.40 -2.65 -4.27
CA THR A 122 -14.37 -2.73 -5.35
C THR A 122 -13.67 -2.50 -6.71
N PHE A 123 -14.38 -2.81 -7.80
CA PHE A 123 -13.88 -2.66 -9.18
C PHE A 123 -12.64 -3.50 -9.49
N GLY A 124 -12.63 -4.73 -9.01
CA GLY A 124 -11.61 -5.71 -9.35
C GLY A 124 -11.66 -6.16 -10.80
N VAL A 125 -10.73 -7.03 -11.18
CA VAL A 125 -10.68 -7.60 -12.54
C VAL A 125 -11.84 -8.55 -12.76
N ASN A 126 -12.68 -8.27 -13.77
CA ASN A 126 -13.75 -9.16 -14.16
C ASN A 126 -13.20 -10.33 -15.01
N CYS A 127 -13.35 -11.54 -14.52
CA CYS A 127 -12.84 -12.76 -15.15
C CYS A 127 -13.97 -13.58 -15.78
N LYS A 128 -13.67 -14.29 -16.90
CA LYS A 128 -14.65 -15.15 -17.60
C LYS A 128 -14.62 -16.61 -17.16
N GLN A 129 -13.46 -17.11 -16.72
CA GLN A 129 -13.21 -18.52 -16.45
C GLN A 129 -12.68 -18.80 -15.02
N LYS A 130 -12.62 -17.76 -14.17
CA LYS A 130 -12.29 -17.85 -12.75
C LYS A 130 -13.08 -16.80 -11.98
N PHE A 131 -13.07 -16.86 -10.65
CA PHE A 131 -13.69 -15.82 -9.82
C PHE A 131 -13.02 -14.47 -10.09
N SER A 132 -13.84 -13.39 -10.08
CA SER A 132 -13.33 -12.02 -10.25
C SER A 132 -12.47 -11.63 -9.05
N ARG A 133 -11.29 -11.09 -9.33
CA ARG A 133 -10.37 -10.62 -8.28
C ARG A 133 -10.83 -9.26 -7.77
N SER A 134 -10.94 -9.14 -6.44
CA SER A 134 -11.32 -7.90 -5.76
C SER A 134 -10.51 -7.67 -4.49
N HIS A 135 -9.31 -8.23 -4.39
CA HIS A 135 -8.43 -8.08 -3.25
C HIS A 135 -6.95 -8.10 -3.66
N ALA A 136 -6.12 -7.63 -2.76
CA ALA A 136 -4.67 -7.85 -2.76
C ALA A 136 -4.24 -8.33 -1.37
N HIS A 137 -3.07 -8.92 -1.29
CA HIS A 137 -2.49 -9.41 -0.06
C HIS A 137 -1.53 -8.37 0.51
N LEU A 138 -1.60 -8.15 1.82
CA LEU A 138 -0.65 -7.33 2.56
C LEU A 138 0.00 -8.20 3.62
N PHE A 139 1.29 -8.45 3.50
CA PHE A 139 2.03 -9.19 4.50
C PHE A 139 2.70 -8.24 5.49
N HIS A 140 2.46 -8.48 6.76
CA HIS A 140 3.14 -7.81 7.87
C HIS A 140 4.27 -8.69 8.38
N PHE A 141 5.48 -8.37 7.99
CA PHE A 141 6.69 -9.04 8.46
C PHE A 141 7.43 -8.19 9.49
N VAL A 142 8.08 -8.85 10.43
CA VAL A 142 8.96 -8.20 11.41
C VAL A 142 10.29 -8.93 11.46
N LYS A 143 11.36 -8.20 11.80
CA LYS A 143 12.70 -8.76 11.92
C LYS A 143 12.84 -9.52 13.23
N ASP A 144 12.49 -8.89 14.36
CA ASP A 144 12.43 -9.53 15.67
C ASP A 144 10.99 -9.56 16.21
N PRO A 145 10.36 -10.74 16.34
CA PRO A 145 9.00 -10.84 16.83
C PRO A 145 8.82 -10.44 18.31
N ALA A 146 9.92 -10.30 19.05
CA ALA A 146 9.90 -9.88 20.46
C ALA A 146 10.07 -8.36 20.64
N ALA A 147 10.56 -7.63 19.63
CA ALA A 147 10.98 -6.24 19.78
C ALA A 147 10.48 -5.28 18.67
N PHE A 148 9.45 -5.63 17.91
CA PHE A 148 8.94 -4.79 16.82
C PHE A 148 8.00 -3.69 17.32
N THR A 149 7.97 -2.57 16.59
CA THR A 149 7.01 -1.48 16.83
C THR A 149 5.61 -1.85 16.35
N PHE A 150 4.63 -1.83 17.27
CA PHE A 150 3.21 -1.99 16.93
C PHE A 150 2.34 -1.11 17.81
N ASN A 151 1.90 0.03 17.26
CA ASN A 151 1.15 1.06 17.98
C ASN A 151 -0.36 0.76 17.97
N THR A 152 -0.82 -0.07 18.86
CA THR A 152 -2.21 -0.56 18.94
C THR A 152 -3.23 0.57 19.03
N ASP A 153 -2.97 1.58 19.87
CA ASP A 153 -3.94 2.64 20.17
C ASP A 153 -4.18 3.58 18.98
N SER A 154 -3.20 3.71 18.09
CA SER A 154 -3.30 4.56 16.89
C SER A 154 -4.20 3.99 15.78
N ILE A 155 -4.57 2.71 15.89
CA ILE A 155 -5.33 1.98 14.86
C ILE A 155 -6.58 1.28 15.40
N ARG A 156 -6.95 1.52 16.67
CA ARG A 156 -8.17 0.92 17.24
C ARG A 156 -9.40 1.39 16.49
N VAL A 157 -10.36 0.50 16.42
CA VAL A 157 -11.67 0.68 15.77
C VAL A 157 -12.78 0.32 16.77
N PRO A 158 -14.02 0.81 16.59
CA PRO A 158 -15.13 0.46 17.44
C PRO A 158 -15.35 -1.04 17.54
N SER A 159 -15.67 -1.54 18.71
CA SER A 159 -15.90 -2.96 18.96
C SER A 159 -17.39 -3.32 18.83
N ALA A 160 -17.74 -4.17 17.87
CA ALA A 160 -19.10 -4.72 17.79
C ALA A 160 -19.50 -5.49 19.07
N ARG A 161 -18.52 -6.13 19.74
CA ARG A 161 -18.76 -6.82 21.01
C ARG A 161 -19.26 -5.90 22.10
N GLU A 162 -18.75 -4.67 22.16
CA GLU A 162 -19.21 -3.64 23.08
C GLU A 162 -20.52 -3.01 22.60
N LEU A 163 -20.53 -2.47 21.37
CA LEU A 163 -21.62 -1.64 20.87
C LEU A 163 -22.88 -2.42 20.52
N VAL A 164 -22.75 -3.66 20.06
CA VAL A 164 -23.90 -4.50 19.66
C VAL A 164 -24.35 -5.42 20.77
N TYR A 165 -23.39 -6.05 21.47
CA TYR A 165 -23.71 -7.09 22.46
C TYR A 165 -23.62 -6.62 23.89
N GLY A 166 -23.19 -5.39 24.16
CA GLY A 166 -23.06 -4.82 25.50
C GLY A 166 -22.12 -5.60 26.42
N ASP A 167 -21.15 -6.33 25.86
CA ASP A 167 -20.24 -7.16 26.63
C ASP A 167 -19.23 -6.31 27.40
N LYS A 168 -19.40 -6.24 28.73
CA LYS A 168 -18.56 -5.48 29.65
C LYS A 168 -17.09 -5.90 29.66
N ARG A 169 -16.73 -7.02 29.06
CA ARG A 169 -15.35 -7.48 28.89
C ARG A 169 -14.69 -6.90 27.63
N ALA A 170 -15.43 -6.19 26.78
CA ALA A 170 -14.88 -5.48 25.65
C ALA A 170 -13.99 -4.33 26.13
N CYS A 171 -12.92 -4.06 25.38
CA CYS A 171 -12.04 -2.94 25.67
C CYS A 171 -12.76 -1.63 25.38
N PRO A 172 -12.86 -0.67 26.35
CA PRO A 172 -13.57 0.59 26.14
C PRO A 172 -12.97 1.48 25.04
N THR A 173 -11.68 1.29 24.73
CA THR A 173 -10.99 2.03 23.65
C THR A 173 -11.13 1.35 22.28
N GLY A 174 -11.98 0.34 22.16
CA GLY A 174 -12.19 -0.42 20.93
C GLY A 174 -11.25 -1.61 20.78
N ARG A 175 -11.22 -2.19 19.58
CA ARG A 175 -10.44 -3.37 19.24
C ARG A 175 -9.45 -3.08 18.10
N LEU A 176 -8.50 -3.99 17.85
CA LEU A 176 -7.71 -3.97 16.63
C LEU A 176 -8.58 -4.39 15.43
N PRO A 177 -8.37 -3.81 14.23
CA PRO A 177 -8.99 -4.30 13.01
C PRO A 177 -8.67 -5.78 12.78
N ASP A 178 -9.57 -6.53 12.19
CA ASP A 178 -9.28 -7.90 11.75
C ASP A 178 -8.40 -7.87 10.48
N ASP A 179 -7.76 -8.99 10.20
CA ASP A 179 -6.87 -9.16 9.05
C ASP A 179 -7.61 -9.60 7.77
N THR A 180 -8.92 -9.75 7.83
CA THR A 180 -9.76 -10.19 6.73
C THR A 180 -11.16 -9.59 6.80
N TRP A 181 -12.15 -10.31 6.30
CA TRP A 181 -13.56 -9.95 6.33
C TRP A 181 -14.15 -10.21 7.69
N ILE A 182 -15.08 -9.33 8.08
CA ILE A 182 -15.90 -9.55 9.25
C ILE A 182 -17.33 -9.83 8.82
N LEU A 183 -17.89 -10.91 9.36
CA LEU A 183 -19.35 -11.11 9.37
C LEU A 183 -19.94 -10.12 10.35
N ARG A 184 -20.76 -9.19 9.85
CA ARG A 184 -21.31 -8.10 10.64
C ARG A 184 -22.72 -8.39 11.06
N PRO A 185 -23.13 -7.91 12.24
CA PRO A 185 -24.55 -7.80 12.57
C PRO A 185 -25.25 -6.96 11.49
N GLN A 186 -26.46 -7.36 11.10
CA GLN A 186 -27.26 -6.62 10.13
C GLN A 186 -27.69 -5.26 10.66
N ASP A 187 -27.96 -5.17 11.95
CA ASP A 187 -28.32 -3.94 12.66
C ASP A 187 -27.09 -3.39 13.40
N LEU A 188 -26.52 -2.33 12.89
CA LEU A 188 -25.37 -1.66 13.46
C LEU A 188 -25.83 -0.46 14.27
N PRO A 189 -25.34 -0.27 15.50
CA PRO A 189 -25.65 0.93 16.29
C PRO A 189 -25.09 2.18 15.61
N GLU A 190 -25.72 3.32 15.91
CA GLU A 190 -25.23 4.62 15.47
C GLU A 190 -23.78 4.85 15.93
N GLY A 191 -22.94 5.35 15.03
CA GLY A 191 -21.51 5.56 15.29
C GLY A 191 -20.61 4.33 15.06
N PHE A 192 -21.17 3.14 14.78
CA PHE A 192 -20.37 2.00 14.37
C PHE A 192 -20.14 2.01 12.86
N GLY A 193 -18.96 2.44 12.46
CA GLY A 193 -18.52 2.36 11.07
C GLY A 193 -18.31 0.90 10.65
N ALA A 194 -19.25 0.37 9.88
CA ALA A 194 -19.24 -1.02 9.43
C ALA A 194 -17.90 -1.43 8.80
N ASP A 195 -17.20 -0.51 8.18
CA ASP A 195 -15.97 -0.77 7.42
C ASP A 195 -14.69 -0.44 8.20
N ALA A 196 -14.84 0.13 9.40
CA ALA A 196 -13.70 0.61 10.18
C ALA A 196 -12.76 -0.51 10.65
N ASP A 197 -13.29 -1.69 10.97
CA ASP A 197 -12.51 -2.83 11.45
C ASP A 197 -12.12 -3.85 10.37
N THR A 198 -12.16 -3.45 9.11
CA THR A 198 -11.72 -4.26 7.95
C THR A 198 -10.60 -3.56 7.18
N TRP A 199 -10.02 -4.27 6.22
CA TRP A 199 -9.09 -3.71 5.23
C TRP A 199 -9.82 -3.40 3.91
N TYR A 200 -11.04 -2.91 4.01
CA TYR A 200 -11.79 -2.43 2.85
C TYR A 200 -11.42 -0.98 2.54
N PHE A 201 -10.55 -0.80 1.57
CA PHE A 201 -10.19 0.51 1.03
C PHE A 201 -10.38 0.50 -0.48
N PRO A 202 -11.18 1.41 -1.05
CA PRO A 202 -11.36 1.47 -2.50
C PRO A 202 -10.04 1.70 -3.21
N ARG A 203 -9.84 1.04 -4.35
CA ARG A 203 -8.74 1.37 -5.25
C ARG A 203 -8.88 2.80 -5.75
N VAL A 204 -7.79 3.53 -5.79
CA VAL A 204 -7.74 4.89 -6.35
C VAL A 204 -7.78 4.80 -7.88
N CYS A 205 -8.96 4.92 -8.45
CA CYS A 205 -9.19 4.78 -9.89
C CYS A 205 -10.22 5.79 -10.42
N GLY A 206 -10.35 5.88 -11.72
CA GLY A 206 -11.38 6.70 -12.38
C GLY A 206 -11.36 8.16 -11.93
N THR A 207 -12.44 8.61 -11.29
CA THR A 207 -12.67 10.00 -10.89
C THR A 207 -12.44 10.28 -9.40
N PHE A 208 -11.76 9.38 -8.69
CA PHE A 208 -11.43 9.60 -7.27
C PHE A 208 -10.64 10.89 -7.07
N LYS A 209 -10.95 11.64 -6.00
CA LYS A 209 -10.35 12.96 -5.75
C LYS A 209 -8.85 12.88 -5.47
N GLU A 210 -8.41 11.83 -4.78
CA GLU A 210 -7.02 11.60 -4.41
C GLU A 210 -6.16 11.10 -5.59
N ARG A 211 -6.78 10.79 -6.74
CA ARG A 211 -6.07 10.26 -7.90
C ARG A 211 -5.16 11.32 -8.51
N SER A 212 -3.86 11.04 -8.56
CA SER A 212 -2.86 11.88 -9.23
C SER A 212 -3.02 11.89 -10.77
N GLY A 213 -3.56 10.79 -11.32
CA GLY A 213 -3.87 10.65 -12.75
C GLY A 213 -2.71 10.27 -13.65
N TRP A 214 -1.48 10.33 -13.16
CA TRP A 214 -0.28 10.01 -13.95
C TRP A 214 0.32 8.64 -13.62
N HIS A 215 -0.13 7.99 -12.55
CA HIS A 215 0.24 6.61 -12.20
C HIS A 215 -1.01 5.73 -12.13
N GLY A 216 -0.95 4.54 -12.74
CA GLY A 216 -2.13 3.67 -12.88
C GLY A 216 -2.51 2.90 -11.63
N CYS A 217 -1.54 2.63 -10.75
CA CYS A 217 -1.68 1.77 -9.57
C CYS A 217 -1.43 2.55 -8.28
N GLN A 218 -2.10 3.69 -8.10
CA GLN A 218 -1.96 4.51 -6.90
C GLN A 218 -2.61 3.83 -5.69
N MET A 219 -1.86 3.73 -4.59
CA MET A 219 -2.36 3.22 -3.30
C MET A 219 -3.23 4.26 -2.58
N PRO A 220 -4.26 3.84 -1.82
CA PRO A 220 -5.07 4.75 -0.98
C PRO A 220 -4.26 5.28 0.21
N GLU A 221 -4.33 6.59 0.48
CA GLU A 221 -3.63 7.18 1.63
C GLU A 221 -4.15 6.66 2.96
N GLN A 222 -5.44 6.37 3.08
CA GLN A 222 -6.03 5.85 4.32
C GLN A 222 -5.50 4.45 4.68
N LEU A 223 -5.30 3.58 3.68
CA LEU A 223 -4.69 2.27 3.87
C LEU A 223 -3.24 2.40 4.36
N LEU A 224 -2.44 3.20 3.67
CA LEU A 224 -1.05 3.44 4.06
C LEU A 224 -0.95 4.17 5.41
N GLY A 225 -1.90 5.06 5.70
CA GLY A 225 -2.01 5.72 7.01
C GLY A 225 -2.18 4.73 8.15
N ARG A 226 -3.01 3.69 7.98
CA ARG A 226 -3.16 2.62 8.98
C ARG A 226 -1.85 1.85 9.17
N ILE A 227 -1.19 1.47 8.09
CA ILE A 227 0.10 0.74 8.11
C ILE A 227 1.17 1.57 8.82
N ILE A 228 1.37 2.83 8.40
CA ILE A 228 2.44 3.70 8.92
C ILE A 228 2.21 4.04 10.39
N ARG A 229 0.96 4.33 10.80
CA ARG A 229 0.63 4.57 12.22
C ARG A 229 0.89 3.34 13.09
N ALA A 230 0.49 2.15 12.61
CA ALA A 230 0.70 0.91 13.35
C ALA A 230 2.18 0.58 13.53
N SER A 231 3.00 0.80 12.51
CA SER A 231 4.34 0.20 12.39
C SER A 231 5.49 1.20 12.51
N SER A 232 5.22 2.47 12.84
CA SER A 232 6.26 3.48 13.05
C SER A 232 5.81 4.57 14.02
N ARG A 233 6.79 5.31 14.58
CA ARG A 233 6.60 6.51 15.40
C ARG A 233 6.94 7.76 14.59
N GLU A 234 6.61 8.93 15.11
CA GLU A 234 7.09 10.21 14.55
C GLU A 234 8.62 10.22 14.49
N ASP A 235 9.15 10.92 13.50
CA ASP A 235 10.59 11.02 13.18
C ASP A 235 11.27 9.70 12.74
N GLU A 236 10.59 8.54 12.79
CA GLU A 236 11.15 7.29 12.30
C GLU A 236 11.17 7.22 10.78
N VAL A 237 12.14 6.46 10.23
CA VAL A 237 12.38 6.37 8.78
C VAL A 237 11.46 5.33 8.15
N VAL A 238 10.68 5.78 7.16
CA VAL A 238 9.84 4.96 6.28
C VAL A 238 10.51 4.85 4.91
N LEU A 239 10.73 3.64 4.44
CA LEU A 239 11.30 3.33 3.12
C LEU A 239 10.22 2.83 2.17
N ASP A 240 10.20 3.35 0.94
CA ASP A 240 9.44 2.79 -0.19
C ASP A 240 10.40 2.53 -1.35
N PRO A 241 10.73 1.26 -1.64
CA PRO A 241 11.67 0.90 -2.71
C PRO A 241 11.04 0.95 -4.11
N PHE A 242 9.72 1.16 -4.22
CA PHE A 242 8.95 1.22 -5.47
C PHE A 242 8.02 2.42 -5.45
N GLY A 243 8.59 3.63 -5.54
CA GLY A 243 7.89 4.89 -5.29
C GLY A 243 6.56 5.08 -6.03
N GLY A 244 6.50 4.69 -7.29
CA GLY A 244 5.29 4.70 -8.12
C GLY A 244 4.59 6.05 -8.14
N SER A 245 3.48 6.18 -7.41
CA SER A 245 2.76 7.45 -7.22
C SER A 245 3.28 8.31 -6.07
N GLY A 246 4.21 7.81 -5.26
CA GLY A 246 4.75 8.46 -4.07
C GLY A 246 3.79 8.51 -2.88
N THR A 247 2.74 7.68 -2.87
CA THR A 247 1.72 7.77 -1.81
C THR A 247 2.27 7.41 -0.44
N THR A 248 3.12 6.38 -0.34
CA THR A 248 3.78 6.01 0.93
C THR A 248 4.57 7.17 1.51
N LEU A 249 5.35 7.85 0.66
CA LEU A 249 6.19 8.99 1.05
C LEU A 249 5.34 10.19 1.47
N ALA A 250 4.25 10.44 0.72
CA ALA A 250 3.29 11.50 1.03
C ALA A 250 2.65 11.29 2.40
N VAL A 251 2.19 10.06 2.67
CA VAL A 251 1.58 9.69 3.97
C VAL A 251 2.61 9.73 5.10
N ALA A 252 3.82 9.22 4.87
CA ALA A 252 4.91 9.32 5.86
C ALA A 252 5.16 10.78 6.24
N LYS A 253 5.29 11.67 5.25
CA LYS A 253 5.48 13.11 5.49
C LYS A 253 4.31 13.75 6.23
N LYS A 254 3.07 13.49 5.80
CA LYS A 254 1.85 14.00 6.48
C LYS A 254 1.78 13.58 7.95
N LEU A 255 2.24 12.37 8.25
CA LEU A 255 2.24 11.80 9.61
C LEU A 255 3.51 12.13 10.42
N GLY A 256 4.39 13.02 9.95
CA GLY A 256 5.60 13.43 10.68
C GLY A 256 6.72 12.38 10.70
N ARG A 257 6.75 11.45 9.75
CA ARG A 257 7.84 10.47 9.59
C ARG A 257 8.88 11.02 8.64
N GLN A 258 10.15 10.63 8.85
CA GLN A 258 11.19 10.74 7.84
C GLN A 258 10.92 9.69 6.74
N PHE A 259 11.38 9.92 5.53
CA PHE A 259 11.15 8.96 4.45
C PHE A 259 12.32 8.90 3.48
N ILE A 260 12.44 7.76 2.80
CA ILE A 260 13.30 7.53 1.64
C ILE A 260 12.43 6.84 0.59
N GLY A 261 12.37 7.39 -0.62
CA GLY A 261 11.72 6.75 -1.76
C GLY A 261 12.74 6.38 -2.83
N LEU A 262 12.56 5.21 -3.44
CA LEU A 262 13.33 4.79 -4.59
C LEU A 262 12.38 4.62 -5.78
N GLU A 263 12.76 5.13 -6.95
CA GLU A 263 11.91 5.07 -8.15
C GLU A 263 12.78 4.91 -9.40
N LEU A 264 12.45 3.88 -10.21
CA LEU A 264 13.21 3.57 -11.40
C LEU A 264 13.00 4.61 -12.51
N SER A 265 11.73 5.04 -12.70
CA SER A 265 11.36 6.00 -13.73
C SER A 265 11.79 7.44 -13.37
N PRO A 266 12.61 8.11 -14.19
CA PRO A 266 12.94 9.51 -13.97
C PRO A 266 11.70 10.42 -13.95
N ALA A 267 10.74 10.15 -14.84
CA ALA A 267 9.50 10.92 -14.94
C ALA A 267 8.63 10.79 -13.69
N TYR A 268 8.56 9.59 -13.09
CA TYR A 268 7.82 9.39 -11.85
C TYR A 268 8.57 9.98 -10.66
N ALA A 269 9.88 9.83 -10.58
CA ALA A 269 10.68 10.45 -9.53
C ALA A 269 10.50 11.98 -9.47
N GLU A 270 10.51 12.66 -10.63
CA GLU A 270 10.23 14.10 -10.71
C GLU A 270 8.83 14.46 -10.21
N ARG A 271 7.81 13.73 -10.65
CA ARG A 271 6.41 13.95 -10.21
C ARG A 271 6.21 13.69 -8.73
N ILE A 272 6.86 12.66 -8.18
CA ILE A 272 6.85 12.37 -6.74
C ILE A 272 7.49 13.55 -5.99
N ALA A 273 8.64 14.03 -6.42
CA ALA A 273 9.32 15.17 -5.81
C ALA A 273 8.44 16.42 -5.81
N ALA A 274 7.78 16.72 -6.93
CA ALA A 274 6.84 17.83 -7.04
C ALA A 274 5.62 17.67 -6.11
N ARG A 275 5.03 16.45 -6.01
CA ARG A 275 3.96 16.13 -5.07
C ARG A 275 4.39 16.38 -3.63
N LEU A 276 5.56 15.87 -3.25
CA LEU A 276 6.09 15.99 -1.89
C LEU A 276 6.39 17.45 -1.51
N ALA A 277 6.79 18.29 -2.46
CA ALA A 277 7.08 19.72 -2.19
C ALA A 277 5.83 20.49 -1.69
N SER A 278 4.63 20.08 -2.09
CA SER A 278 3.35 20.69 -1.68
C SER A 278 2.80 20.20 -0.34
N ILE A 279 3.35 19.10 0.22
CA ILE A 279 2.84 18.44 1.44
C ILE A 279 3.59 18.96 2.68
N ARG A 280 2.84 19.14 3.76
CA ARG A 280 3.36 19.50 5.09
C ARG A 280 3.06 18.42 6.12
N PRO A 281 3.91 18.23 7.15
CA PRO A 281 3.55 17.45 8.32
C PRO A 281 2.26 18.00 8.95
N GLY A 282 1.35 17.10 9.33
CA GLY A 282 0.03 17.44 9.86
C GLY A 282 -1.07 17.64 8.81
N ASP A 283 -0.76 17.67 7.52
CA ASP A 283 -1.79 17.69 6.48
C ASP A 283 -2.69 16.44 6.59
N PRO A 284 -4.01 16.58 6.37
CA PRO A 284 -4.92 15.44 6.42
C PRO A 284 -4.60 14.41 5.32
N LEU A 285 -4.85 13.13 5.63
CA LEU A 285 -4.78 12.09 4.61
C LEU A 285 -5.90 12.27 3.60
N ASP A 286 -5.57 12.06 2.32
CA ASP A 286 -6.57 12.09 1.26
C ASP A 286 -7.48 10.85 1.32
N GLY A 287 -8.64 10.95 0.66
CA GLY A 287 -9.67 9.93 0.71
C GLY A 287 -10.55 10.03 1.97
N ALA A 288 -11.70 9.37 1.95
CA ALA A 288 -12.56 9.29 3.13
C ALA A 288 -12.06 8.20 4.08
N ALA A 289 -12.15 8.46 5.38
CA ALA A 289 -11.92 7.44 6.40
C ALA A 289 -12.92 6.28 6.29
N GLU A 290 -14.13 6.56 5.78
CA GLU A 290 -15.14 5.54 5.46
C GLU A 290 -15.07 5.18 3.96
N PRO A 291 -14.71 3.94 3.61
CA PRO A 291 -14.51 3.53 2.22
C PRO A 291 -15.71 3.71 1.31
N LEU A 292 -16.93 3.53 1.82
CA LEU A 292 -18.17 3.68 1.05
C LEU A 292 -18.44 5.12 0.60
N LYS A 293 -17.82 6.11 1.24
CA LYS A 293 -17.98 7.54 0.91
C LYS A 293 -16.90 8.06 -0.07
N THR A 294 -15.92 7.24 -0.43
CA THR A 294 -14.80 7.68 -1.26
C THR A 294 -15.11 7.70 -2.75
N ALA A 295 -16.03 6.85 -3.23
CA ALA A 295 -16.39 6.80 -4.63
C ALA A 295 -17.29 8.01 -4.98
N PRO A 296 -16.85 8.95 -5.83
CA PRO A 296 -17.69 10.06 -6.21
C PRO A 296 -18.86 9.56 -7.08
N ALA A 297 -20.05 10.11 -6.85
CA ALA A 297 -21.17 9.89 -7.75
C ALA A 297 -20.85 10.46 -9.14
N THR A 298 -20.99 9.64 -10.17
CA THR A 298 -20.69 10.02 -11.55
C THR A 298 -21.89 9.79 -12.46
N LYS A 299 -22.04 10.64 -13.48
CA LYS A 299 -22.93 10.45 -14.60
C LYS A 299 -22.15 10.64 -15.90
N ASP A 300 -22.26 9.69 -16.81
CA ASP A 300 -21.58 9.73 -18.11
C ASP A 300 -20.06 9.98 -18.00
N GLY A 301 -19.41 9.37 -16.98
CA GLY A 301 -17.97 9.53 -16.70
C GLY A 301 -17.57 10.87 -16.07
N ARG A 302 -18.53 11.75 -15.79
CA ARG A 302 -18.27 13.06 -15.15
C ARG A 302 -18.81 13.09 -13.73
N ARG A 303 -18.09 13.74 -12.81
CA ARG A 303 -18.55 13.92 -11.42
C ARG A 303 -19.84 14.71 -11.36
N LEU A 304 -20.83 14.21 -10.59
CA LEU A 304 -22.00 15.01 -10.24
C LEU A 304 -21.61 16.00 -9.14
N LYS A 305 -22.07 17.26 -9.25
CA LYS A 305 -22.01 18.21 -8.13
C LYS A 305 -22.90 17.68 -7.01
N THR A 306 -22.46 17.82 -5.77
CA THR A 306 -23.01 17.14 -4.57
C THR A 306 -24.51 17.33 -4.37
N GLU A 307 -25.06 18.48 -4.76
CA GLU A 307 -26.50 18.82 -4.65
C GLU A 307 -27.38 18.12 -5.71
N ALA A 308 -26.81 17.75 -6.86
CA ALA A 308 -27.54 17.08 -7.93
C ALA A 308 -27.53 15.54 -7.80
N ALA A 309 -26.61 14.98 -7.01
CA ALA A 309 -26.49 13.53 -6.82
C ALA A 309 -27.64 12.95 -5.98
N ALA A 310 -28.21 13.73 -5.07
CA ALA A 310 -29.34 13.33 -4.22
C ALA A 310 -30.69 13.27 -4.96
N ALA A 311 -30.82 13.92 -6.12
CA ALA A 311 -32.08 14.10 -6.83
C ALA A 311 -32.23 13.27 -8.13
N ALA A 312 -31.24 12.47 -8.52
CA ALA A 312 -31.26 11.75 -9.79
C ALA A 312 -31.97 10.37 -9.67
N PRO A 313 -33.10 10.12 -10.36
CA PRO A 313 -33.76 8.82 -10.33
C PRO A 313 -32.87 7.76 -10.96
N LYS A 314 -32.72 6.60 -10.28
CA LYS A 314 -32.01 5.42 -10.80
C LYS A 314 -32.71 4.94 -12.08
N LYS A 315 -32.16 5.24 -13.25
CA LYS A 315 -32.59 4.61 -14.50
C LYS A 315 -32.11 3.17 -14.52
N LEU A 316 -33.05 2.22 -14.49
CA LEU A 316 -32.80 0.81 -14.79
C LEU A 316 -32.13 0.68 -16.18
N ARG A 317 -30.97 0.08 -16.24
CA ARG A 317 -30.32 -0.27 -17.50
C ARG A 317 -31.19 -1.28 -18.25
N ARG A 318 -31.61 -0.93 -19.46
CA ARG A 318 -32.19 -1.92 -20.37
C ARG A 318 -31.12 -2.97 -20.70
N PRO A 319 -31.47 -4.28 -20.74
CA PRO A 319 -30.55 -5.31 -21.19
C PRO A 319 -30.16 -5.05 -22.66
N ARG A 320 -28.89 -5.25 -23.00
CA ARG A 320 -28.44 -5.22 -24.40
C ARG A 320 -29.00 -6.44 -25.11
N PRO A 321 -29.52 -6.29 -26.34
CA PRO A 321 -29.86 -7.45 -27.15
C PRO A 321 -28.59 -8.26 -27.46
N HIS A 322 -28.77 -9.58 -27.49
CA HIS A 322 -27.71 -10.59 -27.73
C HIS A 322 -27.12 -10.48 -29.13
#